data_e7d10863feb6b281f49b9c31b95ccc3d
#
_entry.id   e7d10863feb6b281f49b9c31b95ccc3d
#
_cell.length_a   1.000
_cell.length_b   1.000
_cell.length_c   1.000
_cell.angle_alpha   90.00
_cell.angle_beta   90.00
_cell.angle_gamma   90.00
#
_symmetry.space_group_name_H-M   'P 1'
#
loop_
_entity.id
_entity.type
_entity.pdbx_description
1 polymer ?
#
loop_
_entity_poly.entity_id
_entity_poly.type
_entity_poly.pdbx_seq_one_letter_code
_entity_poly.pdbx_strand_id
1 'polypeptide(L)'
;PRAKDWKWQVNLIGNKQINAFCMPGGKIVFYTGLIDQLQLSDDEIAMVMGHEMAHALREHSREQLAKTQATGLGIRLGAAILGLGDMGTAAANLGGQLLTLKFSRSDESDADLVGLEIAARAGYAPQAAVSLWEKMGAATGKGGIGFLSTHPTGPNRIASLQANVPKVQGLYEQAKR
;
A
#
# COMPACT_ATOMS: atom_id res chain seq x y z
N PRO A 1 -4.46 -6.03 -17.21
CA PRO A 1 -5.69 -5.87 -17.99
C PRO A 1 -6.92 -5.60 -17.13
N ARG A 2 -7.08 -6.27 -15.97
CA ARG A 2 -8.24 -6.09 -15.07
C ARG A 2 -8.33 -4.70 -14.46
N ALA A 3 -7.19 -4.04 -14.22
CA ALA A 3 -7.16 -2.71 -13.61
C ALA A 3 -7.74 -1.59 -14.50
N LYS A 4 -7.91 -1.83 -15.79
CA LYS A 4 -8.56 -0.87 -16.71
C LYS A 4 -10.03 -0.65 -16.40
N ASP A 5 -10.67 -1.67 -15.83
CA ASP A 5 -12.10 -1.64 -15.49
C ASP A 5 -12.35 -1.16 -14.05
N TRP A 6 -11.29 -0.91 -13.28
CA TRP A 6 -11.41 -0.46 -11.91
C TRP A 6 -11.79 1.01 -11.83
N LYS A 7 -12.73 1.31 -10.96
CA LYS A 7 -13.11 2.69 -10.63
C LYS A 7 -12.22 3.18 -9.50
N TRP A 8 -11.07 3.72 -9.85
CA TRP A 8 -10.12 4.26 -8.89
C TRP A 8 -10.72 5.40 -8.07
N GLN A 9 -10.60 5.33 -6.77
CA GLN A 9 -11.08 6.33 -5.83
C GLN A 9 -10.04 6.52 -4.73
N VAL A 10 -9.81 7.77 -4.35
CA VAL A 10 -8.95 8.13 -3.22
C VAL A 10 -9.82 8.73 -2.12
N ASN A 11 -9.70 8.21 -0.92
CA ASN A 11 -10.46 8.64 0.24
C ASN A 11 -9.49 9.04 1.36
N LEU A 12 -9.64 10.26 1.88
CA LEU A 12 -8.93 10.74 3.05
C LEU A 12 -9.86 10.62 4.26
N ILE A 13 -9.45 9.88 5.28
CA ILE A 13 -10.23 9.65 6.51
C ILE A 13 -9.53 10.31 7.69
N GLY A 14 -10.28 11.08 8.46
CA GLY A 14 -9.83 11.69 9.71
C GLY A 14 -9.57 10.60 10.78
N ASN A 15 -8.33 10.11 10.85
CA ASN A 15 -7.89 9.12 11.84
C ASN A 15 -6.43 9.40 12.20
N LYS A 16 -6.10 9.34 13.49
CA LYS A 16 -4.74 9.59 14.00
C LYS A 16 -3.76 8.43 13.74
N GLN A 17 -4.23 7.27 13.31
CA GLN A 17 -3.35 6.15 12.99
C GLN A 17 -2.49 6.47 11.77
N ILE A 18 -1.24 6.03 11.80
CA ILE A 18 -0.33 6.09 10.65
C ILE A 18 -0.64 4.89 9.77
N ASN A 19 -1.54 5.06 8.80
CA ASN A 19 -1.95 3.97 7.92
C ASN A 19 -2.49 4.47 6.56
N ALA A 20 -2.35 3.62 5.54
CA ALA A 20 -2.99 3.69 4.24
C ALA A 20 -3.21 2.27 3.73
N PHE A 21 -4.13 2.07 2.81
CA PHE A 21 -4.35 0.77 2.15
C PHE A 21 -5.13 0.94 0.84
N CYS A 22 -4.99 -0.03 -0.05
CA CYS A 22 -5.79 -0.13 -1.27
C CYS A 22 -6.60 -1.42 -1.27
N MET A 23 -7.92 -1.27 -1.39
CA MET A 23 -8.82 -2.41 -1.56
C MET A 23 -8.83 -2.89 -3.02
N PRO A 24 -9.06 -4.19 -3.26
CA PRO A 24 -9.31 -4.70 -4.59
C PRO A 24 -10.40 -3.87 -5.32
N GLY A 25 -10.18 -3.56 -6.59
CA GLY A 25 -11.08 -2.69 -7.36
C GLY A 25 -10.69 -1.20 -7.33
N GLY A 26 -9.56 -0.84 -6.69
CA GLY A 26 -8.95 0.49 -6.80
C GLY A 26 -9.48 1.54 -5.81
N LYS A 27 -9.99 1.13 -4.66
CA LYS A 27 -10.37 2.06 -3.58
C LYS A 27 -9.20 2.26 -2.64
N ILE A 28 -8.58 3.41 -2.71
CA ILE A 28 -7.42 3.80 -1.90
C ILE A 28 -7.92 4.61 -0.71
N VAL A 29 -7.40 4.31 0.47
CA VAL A 29 -7.71 5.01 1.71
C VAL A 29 -6.41 5.50 2.33
N PHE A 30 -6.39 6.78 2.71
CA PHE A 30 -5.35 7.40 3.53
C PHE A 30 -5.96 7.86 4.84
N TYR A 31 -5.24 7.66 5.94
CA TYR A 31 -5.55 8.31 7.21
C TYR A 31 -4.76 9.61 7.35
N THR A 32 -5.41 10.64 7.89
CA THR A 32 -4.75 11.93 8.13
C THR A 32 -3.50 11.78 9.00
N GLY A 33 -3.52 10.84 9.96
CA GLY A 33 -2.37 10.58 10.81
C GLY A 33 -1.10 10.16 10.07
N LEU A 34 -1.21 9.50 8.92
CA LEU A 34 -0.05 9.16 8.10
C LEU A 34 0.61 10.43 7.53
N ILE A 35 -0.20 11.34 7.01
CA ILE A 35 0.27 12.57 6.37
C ILE A 35 0.80 13.54 7.43
N ASP A 36 0.00 13.79 8.47
CA ASP A 36 0.26 14.82 9.47
C ASP A 36 1.44 14.47 10.38
N GLN A 37 1.49 13.23 10.89
CA GLN A 37 2.52 12.84 11.86
C GLN A 37 3.89 12.63 11.22
N LEU A 38 3.93 12.15 9.96
CA LEU A 38 5.16 12.00 9.21
C LEU A 38 5.51 13.26 8.40
N GLN A 39 4.63 14.27 8.37
CA GLN A 39 4.81 15.48 7.58
C GLN A 39 5.22 15.14 6.14
N LEU A 40 4.39 14.31 5.48
CA LEU A 40 4.67 13.83 4.14
C LEU A 40 4.50 14.94 3.11
N SER A 41 5.47 15.03 2.20
CA SER A 41 5.34 15.83 0.98
C SER A 41 4.41 15.14 -0.04
N ASP A 42 3.98 15.87 -1.07
CA ASP A 42 3.16 15.32 -2.14
C ASP A 42 3.86 14.16 -2.86
N ASP A 43 5.18 14.25 -3.07
CA ASP A 43 5.97 13.17 -3.65
C ASP A 43 5.99 11.93 -2.75
N GLU A 44 6.11 12.09 -1.43
CA GLU A 44 6.07 10.97 -0.49
C GLU A 44 4.68 10.34 -0.40
N ILE A 45 3.61 11.15 -0.44
CA ILE A 45 2.23 10.65 -0.51
C ILE A 45 2.04 9.84 -1.80
N ALA A 46 2.57 10.31 -2.92
CA ALA A 46 2.51 9.58 -4.18
C ALA A 46 3.28 8.24 -4.13
N MET A 47 4.40 8.17 -3.40
CA MET A 47 5.13 6.91 -3.18
C MET A 47 4.30 5.92 -2.37
N VAL A 48 3.63 6.36 -1.28
CA VAL A 48 2.68 5.50 -0.54
C VAL A 48 1.56 5.03 -1.46
N MET A 49 0.96 5.96 -2.22
CA MET A 49 -0.14 5.63 -3.13
C MET A 49 0.28 4.60 -4.18
N GLY A 50 1.44 4.77 -4.80
CA GLY A 50 2.00 3.84 -5.77
C GLY A 50 2.24 2.46 -5.17
N HIS A 51 2.76 2.39 -3.94
CA HIS A 51 2.97 1.16 -3.19
C HIS A 51 1.65 0.40 -2.94
N GLU A 52 0.61 1.11 -2.47
CA GLU A 52 -0.71 0.53 -2.24
C GLU A 52 -1.38 0.08 -3.55
N MET A 53 -1.24 0.88 -4.61
CA MET A 53 -1.71 0.48 -5.95
C MET A 53 -1.00 -0.77 -6.43
N ALA A 54 0.29 -0.91 -6.20
CA ALA A 54 1.06 -2.08 -6.58
C ALA A 54 0.57 -3.34 -5.87
N HIS A 55 0.28 -3.28 -4.57
CA HIS A 55 -0.32 -4.41 -3.84
C HIS A 55 -1.65 -4.85 -4.45
N ALA A 56 -2.50 -3.91 -4.85
CA ALA A 56 -3.78 -4.22 -5.49
C ALA A 56 -3.59 -4.79 -6.90
N LEU A 57 -2.72 -4.19 -7.72
CA LEU A 57 -2.43 -4.62 -9.09
C LEU A 57 -1.78 -6.01 -9.17
N ARG A 58 -0.92 -6.33 -8.21
CA ARG A 58 -0.23 -7.63 -8.05
C ARG A 58 -1.09 -8.67 -7.36
N GLU A 59 -2.30 -8.28 -6.91
CA GLU A 59 -3.22 -9.15 -6.17
C GLU A 59 -2.62 -9.73 -4.87
N HIS A 60 -1.62 -9.08 -4.26
CA HIS A 60 -0.95 -9.55 -3.04
C HIS A 60 -1.95 -9.82 -1.90
N SER A 61 -2.94 -8.94 -1.71
CA SER A 61 -4.01 -9.15 -0.72
C SER A 61 -4.80 -10.42 -0.98
N ARG A 62 -5.10 -10.73 -2.25
CA ARG A 62 -5.81 -11.94 -2.65
C ARG A 62 -4.98 -13.20 -2.40
N GLU A 63 -3.69 -13.13 -2.70
CA GLU A 63 -2.76 -14.24 -2.45
C GLU A 63 -2.63 -14.53 -0.95
N GLN A 64 -2.49 -13.50 -0.12
CA GLN A 64 -2.41 -13.65 1.34
C GLN A 64 -3.70 -14.21 1.92
N LEU A 65 -4.86 -13.73 1.46
CA LEU A 65 -6.16 -14.30 1.85
C LEU A 65 -6.26 -15.78 1.48
N ALA A 66 -5.83 -16.17 0.27
CA ALA A 66 -5.84 -17.56 -0.17
C ALA A 66 -4.91 -18.43 0.70
N LYS A 67 -3.72 -17.96 1.05
CA LYS A 67 -2.79 -18.64 1.96
C LYS A 67 -3.39 -18.81 3.36
N THR A 68 -4.09 -17.79 3.86
CA THR A 68 -4.75 -17.83 5.17
C THR A 68 -5.94 -18.82 5.15
N GLN A 69 -6.64 -18.93 4.04
CA GLN A 69 -7.74 -19.90 3.85
C GLN A 69 -7.26 -21.34 3.92
N ALA A 70 -6.09 -21.63 3.37
CA ALA A 70 -5.51 -22.98 3.42
C ALA A 70 -5.18 -23.43 4.86
N THR A 71 -5.11 -22.54 5.82
CA THR A 71 -4.82 -22.81 7.24
C THR A 71 -6.06 -22.94 8.15
N GLY A 72 -7.28 -23.06 7.58
CA GLY A 72 -8.52 -23.34 8.32
C GLY A 72 -9.21 -22.10 8.95
N LEU A 73 -8.56 -20.94 9.03
CA LEU A 73 -9.19 -19.68 9.42
C LEU A 73 -10.02 -19.07 8.27
N GLY A 74 -9.78 -19.51 7.04
CA GLY A 74 -10.25 -18.85 5.83
C GLY A 74 -11.64 -19.24 5.36
N ILE A 75 -12.23 -20.33 5.87
CA ILE A 75 -13.58 -20.78 5.39
C ILE A 75 -14.66 -19.74 5.76
N ARG A 76 -14.54 -19.09 6.91
CA ARG A 76 -15.46 -18.02 7.33
C ARG A 76 -15.30 -16.74 6.53
N LEU A 77 -14.10 -16.46 6.06
CA LEU A 77 -13.73 -15.30 5.26
C LEU A 77 -14.18 -15.43 3.80
N GLY A 78 -14.02 -16.62 3.22
CA GLY A 78 -14.48 -16.91 1.86
C GLY A 78 -15.99 -16.78 1.69
N ALA A 79 -16.78 -17.17 2.69
CA ALA A 79 -18.23 -17.05 2.66
C ALA A 79 -18.69 -15.58 2.66
N ALA A 80 -18.00 -14.70 3.36
CA ALA A 80 -18.29 -13.25 3.37
C ALA A 80 -17.91 -12.58 2.04
N ILE A 81 -16.82 -13.02 1.40
CA ILE A 81 -16.36 -12.49 0.10
C ILE A 81 -17.27 -12.96 -1.05
N LEU A 82 -17.90 -14.13 -0.90
CA LEU A 82 -18.80 -14.70 -1.92
C LEU A 82 -20.24 -14.20 -1.83
N GLY A 83 -20.52 -13.19 -1.00
CA GLY A 83 -21.81 -12.50 -1.01
C GLY A 83 -22.94 -13.25 -0.28
N LEU A 84 -22.60 -14.12 0.68
CA LEU A 84 -23.57 -14.82 1.53
C LEU A 84 -24.02 -14.01 2.76
N GLY A 85 -23.81 -12.70 2.74
CA GLY A 85 -24.22 -11.77 3.78
C GLY A 85 -24.55 -10.38 3.23
N ASP A 86 -25.07 -9.51 4.08
CA ASP A 86 -25.34 -8.12 3.74
C ASP A 86 -24.10 -7.43 3.17
N MET A 87 -24.21 -6.83 1.98
CA MET A 87 -23.10 -6.23 1.23
C MET A 87 -22.36 -5.14 2.03
N GLY A 88 -23.04 -4.42 2.91
CA GLY A 88 -22.45 -3.40 3.76
C GLY A 88 -21.54 -4.00 4.84
N THR A 89 -21.97 -5.05 5.50
CA THR A 89 -21.19 -5.79 6.51
C THR A 89 -20.02 -6.55 5.88
N ALA A 90 -20.20 -7.09 4.69
CA ALA A 90 -19.11 -7.76 3.95
C ALA A 90 -18.00 -6.77 3.56
N ALA A 91 -18.35 -5.58 3.09
CA ALA A 91 -17.38 -4.54 2.74
C ALA A 91 -16.62 -4.00 3.97
N ALA A 92 -17.33 -3.79 5.10
CA ALA A 92 -16.72 -3.35 6.36
C ALA A 92 -15.78 -4.43 6.94
N ASN A 93 -16.18 -5.70 6.87
CA ASN A 93 -15.34 -6.83 7.31
C ASN A 93 -14.11 -7.00 6.42
N LEU A 94 -14.24 -6.85 5.10
CA LEU A 94 -13.12 -6.92 4.16
C LEU A 94 -12.12 -5.78 4.44
N GLY A 95 -12.59 -4.56 4.65
CA GLY A 95 -11.76 -3.42 5.03
C GLY A 95 -11.00 -3.67 6.34
N GLY A 96 -11.69 -4.19 7.37
CA GLY A 96 -11.09 -4.54 8.65
C GLY A 96 -10.02 -5.63 8.53
N GLN A 97 -10.20 -6.59 7.63
CA GLN A 97 -9.24 -7.66 7.38
C GLN A 97 -8.00 -7.18 6.62
N LEU A 98 -8.18 -6.31 5.62
CA LEU A 98 -7.06 -5.71 4.90
C LEU A 98 -6.13 -4.91 5.84
N LEU A 99 -6.72 -4.30 6.89
CA LEU A 99 -5.97 -3.60 7.94
C LEU A 99 -5.11 -4.53 8.81
N THR A 100 -5.35 -5.84 8.77
CA THR A 100 -4.62 -6.85 9.55
C THR A 100 -3.80 -7.83 8.71
N LEU A 101 -3.93 -7.76 7.38
CA LEU A 101 -3.15 -8.57 6.46
C LEU A 101 -1.68 -8.20 6.55
N LYS A 102 -0.84 -9.23 6.75
CA LYS A 102 0.60 -9.08 6.78
C LYS A 102 1.19 -9.56 5.46
N PHE A 103 1.80 -8.67 4.73
CA PHE A 103 2.47 -9.00 3.48
C PHE A 103 3.83 -9.67 3.72
N SER A 104 4.27 -10.50 2.79
CA SER A 104 5.60 -11.08 2.84
C SER A 104 6.65 -10.02 2.43
N ARG A 105 7.93 -10.24 2.81
CA ARG A 105 9.02 -9.36 2.38
C ARG A 105 9.19 -9.33 0.85
N SER A 106 8.81 -10.40 0.17
CA SER A 106 8.80 -10.47 -1.28
C SER A 106 7.72 -9.58 -1.88
N ASP A 107 6.50 -9.62 -1.32
CA ASP A 107 5.38 -8.77 -1.74
C ASP A 107 5.73 -7.29 -1.56
N GLU A 108 6.39 -6.96 -0.42
CA GLU A 108 6.83 -5.60 -0.13
C GLU A 108 7.88 -5.09 -1.13
N SER A 109 8.86 -5.94 -1.46
CA SER A 109 9.89 -5.59 -2.44
C SER A 109 9.30 -5.39 -3.84
N ASP A 110 8.35 -6.22 -4.25
CA ASP A 110 7.66 -6.06 -5.53
C ASP A 110 6.79 -4.79 -5.53
N ALA A 111 6.04 -4.55 -4.45
CA ALA A 111 5.21 -3.35 -4.31
C ALA A 111 6.04 -2.06 -4.31
N ASP A 112 7.22 -2.07 -3.69
CA ASP A 112 8.14 -0.93 -3.71
C ASP A 112 8.60 -0.60 -5.13
N LEU A 113 9.03 -1.60 -5.90
CA LEU A 113 9.57 -1.37 -7.23
C LEU A 113 8.49 -0.95 -8.23
N VAL A 114 7.35 -1.62 -8.20
CA VAL A 114 6.21 -1.28 -9.06
C VAL A 114 5.62 0.07 -8.66
N GLY A 115 5.48 0.34 -7.37
CA GLY A 115 4.98 1.61 -6.85
C GLY A 115 5.90 2.79 -7.18
N LEU A 116 7.21 2.61 -7.09
CA LEU A 116 8.22 3.58 -7.49
C LEU A 116 8.08 3.95 -8.98
N GLU A 117 7.89 2.95 -9.86
CA GLU A 117 7.68 3.18 -11.28
C GLU A 117 6.36 3.93 -11.56
N ILE A 118 5.27 3.53 -10.90
CA ILE A 118 3.95 4.18 -11.04
C ILE A 118 4.07 5.67 -10.67
N ALA A 119 4.64 5.99 -9.53
CA ALA A 119 4.79 7.37 -9.06
C ALA A 119 5.70 8.20 -9.97
N ALA A 120 6.82 7.62 -10.45
CA ALA A 120 7.72 8.30 -11.38
C ALA A 120 7.02 8.61 -12.73
N ARG A 121 6.24 7.67 -13.27
CA ARG A 121 5.42 7.88 -14.48
C ARG A 121 4.34 8.95 -14.30
N ALA A 122 3.86 9.14 -13.08
CA ALA A 122 2.90 10.18 -12.72
C ALA A 122 3.56 11.55 -12.46
N GLY A 123 4.90 11.67 -12.57
CA GLY A 123 5.64 12.92 -12.41
C GLY A 123 5.99 13.26 -10.97
N TYR A 124 6.03 12.28 -10.08
CA TYR A 124 6.48 12.45 -8.70
C TYR A 124 7.94 12.00 -8.53
N ALA A 125 8.70 12.76 -7.75
CA ALA A 125 10.14 12.58 -7.60
C ALA A 125 10.50 11.23 -6.96
N PRO A 126 11.19 10.32 -7.67
CA PRO A 126 11.43 8.97 -7.15
C PRO A 126 12.31 8.91 -5.89
N GLN A 127 13.13 9.95 -5.63
CA GLN A 127 13.91 10.09 -4.41
C GLN A 127 13.06 10.12 -3.14
N ALA A 128 11.81 10.56 -3.25
CA ALA A 128 10.87 10.60 -2.14
C ALA A 128 10.55 9.21 -1.57
N ALA A 129 10.76 8.14 -2.32
CA ALA A 129 10.63 6.77 -1.80
C ALA A 129 11.65 6.49 -0.68
N VAL A 130 12.85 7.03 -0.79
CA VAL A 130 13.91 6.87 0.23
C VAL A 130 13.55 7.66 1.49
N SER A 131 13.25 8.96 1.35
CA SER A 131 12.90 9.81 2.50
C SER A 131 11.64 9.35 3.23
N LEU A 132 10.65 8.82 2.50
CA LEU A 132 9.45 8.20 3.08
C LEU A 132 9.82 7.09 4.07
N TRP A 133 10.67 6.14 3.64
CA TRP A 133 11.03 5.00 4.49
C TRP A 133 11.99 5.39 5.63
N GLU A 134 12.78 6.44 5.48
CA GLU A 134 13.55 7.03 6.58
C GLU A 134 12.60 7.63 7.64
N LYS A 135 11.57 8.39 7.24
CA LYS A 135 10.54 8.93 8.13
C LYS A 135 9.74 7.82 8.83
N MET A 136 9.35 6.77 8.08
CA MET A 136 8.67 5.60 8.64
C MET A 136 9.54 4.90 9.70
N GLY A 137 10.83 4.72 9.43
CA GLY A 137 11.78 4.12 10.35
C GLY A 137 11.97 4.96 11.63
N ALA A 138 12.09 6.27 11.49
CA ALA A 138 12.24 7.19 12.62
C ALA A 138 10.99 7.28 13.51
N ALA A 139 9.82 7.02 12.96
CA ALA A 139 8.55 6.99 13.69
C ALA A 139 8.31 5.65 14.41
N THR A 140 9.10 4.61 14.12
CA THR A 140 9.02 3.30 14.78
C THR A 140 9.40 3.45 16.26
N GLY A 141 8.44 3.37 17.15
CA GLY A 141 8.64 3.59 18.59
C GLY A 141 7.76 4.71 19.18
N LYS A 142 7.13 5.52 18.35
CA LYS A 142 6.21 6.60 18.80
C LYS A 142 4.73 6.17 18.90
N GLY A 143 4.48 4.86 19.03
CA GLY A 143 3.14 4.32 19.28
C GLY A 143 2.33 4.06 18.02
N GLY A 144 2.13 2.77 17.70
CA GLY A 144 1.03 2.35 16.84
C GLY A 144 1.14 2.68 15.35
N ILE A 145 2.28 2.39 14.71
CA ILE A 145 2.35 2.49 13.24
C ILE A 145 1.62 1.28 12.65
N GLY A 146 0.31 1.44 12.42
CA GLY A 146 -0.52 0.43 11.77
C GLY A 146 0.02 0.00 10.42
N PHE A 147 0.59 0.94 9.65
CA PHE A 147 1.21 0.67 8.36
C PHE A 147 2.35 -0.36 8.46
N LEU A 148 3.29 -0.21 9.40
CA LEU A 148 4.41 -1.15 9.55
C LEU A 148 4.02 -2.52 10.11
N SER A 149 2.83 -2.65 10.71
CA SER A 149 2.32 -3.94 11.16
C SER A 149 1.86 -4.83 10.00
N THR A 150 1.37 -4.23 8.93
CA THR A 150 0.93 -4.89 7.69
C THR A 150 2.05 -4.92 6.63
N HIS A 151 2.90 -3.90 6.61
CA HIS A 151 4.02 -3.72 5.67
C HIS A 151 5.37 -3.81 6.39
N PRO A 152 5.87 -5.02 6.65
CA PRO A 152 7.11 -5.21 7.41
C PRO A 152 8.32 -4.63 6.67
N THR A 153 9.13 -3.85 7.37
CA THR A 153 10.39 -3.34 6.85
C THR A 153 11.47 -4.44 6.89
N GLY A 154 12.24 -4.55 5.81
CA GLY A 154 13.47 -5.34 5.78
C GLY A 154 14.70 -4.44 5.94
N PRO A 155 15.84 -4.98 6.42
CA PRO A 155 17.06 -4.21 6.65
C PRO A 155 17.63 -3.56 5.37
N ASN A 156 17.27 -4.07 4.20
CA ASN A 156 17.79 -3.63 2.91
C ASN A 156 16.79 -2.81 2.09
N ARG A 157 15.62 -2.45 2.65
CA ARG A 157 14.56 -1.79 1.88
C ARG A 157 15.00 -0.44 1.31
N ILE A 158 15.60 0.41 2.14
CA ILE A 158 16.11 1.72 1.73
C ILE A 158 17.21 1.56 0.68
N ALA A 159 18.17 0.67 0.90
CA ALA A 159 19.26 0.42 -0.06
C ALA A 159 18.72 -0.09 -1.40
N SER A 160 17.72 -0.96 -1.39
CA SER A 160 17.05 -1.43 -2.61
C SER A 160 16.37 -0.30 -3.37
N LEU A 161 15.66 0.57 -2.68
CA LEU A 161 15.02 1.74 -3.29
C LEU A 161 16.07 2.69 -3.89
N GLN A 162 17.13 3.02 -3.14
CA GLN A 162 18.24 3.85 -3.62
C GLN A 162 18.86 3.30 -4.91
N ALA A 163 19.05 1.99 -5.01
CA ALA A 163 19.59 1.34 -6.20
C ALA A 163 18.63 1.34 -7.40
N ASN A 164 17.33 1.49 -7.17
CA ASN A 164 16.31 1.48 -8.21
C ASN A 164 15.82 2.87 -8.64
N VAL A 165 16.00 3.90 -7.82
CA VAL A 165 15.68 5.30 -8.17
C VAL A 165 16.27 5.71 -9.54
N PRO A 166 17.55 5.45 -9.87
CA PRO A 166 18.10 5.83 -11.17
C PRO A 166 17.41 5.16 -12.36
N LYS A 167 16.84 3.97 -12.17
CA LYS A 167 16.19 3.22 -13.25
C LYS A 167 14.87 3.85 -13.70
N VAL A 168 14.21 4.58 -12.82
CA VAL A 168 12.93 5.24 -13.10
C VAL A 168 13.06 6.75 -13.32
N GLN A 169 14.26 7.30 -13.16
CA GLN A 169 14.52 8.74 -13.30
C GLN A 169 14.09 9.27 -14.68
N GLY A 170 14.36 8.53 -15.74
CA GLY A 170 13.95 8.90 -17.09
C GLY A 170 12.44 8.95 -17.28
N LEU A 171 11.68 8.12 -16.57
CA LEU A 171 10.20 8.14 -16.58
C LEU A 171 9.66 9.40 -15.90
N TYR A 172 10.23 9.76 -14.77
CA TYR A 172 9.91 11.01 -14.07
C TYR A 172 10.17 12.24 -14.93
N GLU A 173 11.33 12.30 -15.59
CA GLU A 173 11.69 13.42 -16.45
C GLU A 173 10.77 13.54 -17.68
N GLN A 174 10.32 12.41 -18.24
CA GLN A 174 9.34 12.40 -19.32
C GLN A 174 7.97 12.92 -18.87
N ALA A 175 7.55 12.60 -17.66
CA ALA A 175 6.26 13.04 -17.12
C ALA A 175 6.22 14.54 -16.76
N LYS A 176 7.38 15.18 -16.60
CA LYS A 176 7.52 16.62 -16.33
C LYS A 176 7.53 17.50 -17.59
N ARG A 177 7.63 16.91 -18.77
CA ARG A 177 7.59 17.60 -20.06
C ARG A 177 6.17 17.83 -20.55
#